data_794ee0eddcbe4087581e2cd551524896
#
_entry.id   794ee0eddcbe4087581e2cd551524896
#
_cell.length_a   1.000
_cell.length_b   1.000
_cell.length_c   1.000
_cell.angle_alpha   90.00
_cell.angle_beta   90.00
_cell.angle_gamma   90.00
#
_symmetry.space_group_name_H-M   'P 1'
#
loop_
_entity.id
_entity.type
_entity.pdbx_description
1 polymer ?
#
loop_
_entity_poly.entity_id
_entity_poly.type
_entity_poly.pdbx_seq_one_letter_code
_entity_poly.pdbx_strand_id
1 'polypeptide(L)'
;MKTVSVAAKLSVLLVLVFVGLAGVAISAPVTVKGYVLDSACAFTKGLDKPISRECATSCANAGSQLVILAEDGTIYWPIAGATPSSGQNPKLLPFAGQKVMASGTLYKRGGSTAIVIDKIEAQTAANK
;
A
#
# COMPACT_ATOMS: atom_id res chain seq x y z
N MET A 1 22.24 -41.01 49.52
CA MET A 1 22.96 -39.95 48.80
C MET A 1 22.37 -39.88 47.40
N LYS A 2 21.59 -38.82 47.08
CA LYS A 2 20.98 -38.67 45.76
C LYS A 2 21.83 -37.67 44.99
N THR A 3 22.61 -38.14 44.05
CA THR A 3 23.30 -37.28 43.06
C THR A 3 22.29 -36.77 42.07
N VAL A 4 21.82 -35.52 42.25
CA VAL A 4 20.98 -34.84 41.29
C VAL A 4 21.88 -34.40 40.12
N SER A 5 21.68 -35.00 38.95
CA SER A 5 22.44 -34.80 37.75
C SER A 5 22.41 -33.33 37.31
N VAL A 6 23.58 -32.70 37.26
CA VAL A 6 23.82 -31.32 36.82
C VAL A 6 23.38 -31.11 35.36
N ALA A 7 23.28 -32.20 34.58
CA ALA A 7 22.85 -32.15 33.18
C ALA A 7 21.40 -31.72 32.97
N ALA A 8 20.51 -32.00 33.93
CA ALA A 8 19.09 -31.62 33.83
C ALA A 8 18.84 -30.12 34.00
N LYS A 9 19.73 -29.40 34.70
CA LYS A 9 19.59 -27.98 34.93
C LYS A 9 20.09 -27.11 33.76
N LEU A 10 21.02 -27.63 32.95
CA LEU A 10 21.52 -26.89 31.76
C LEU A 10 20.51 -26.91 30.60
N SER A 11 19.72 -27.99 30.46
CA SER A 11 18.73 -28.08 29.36
C SER A 11 17.54 -27.14 29.55
N VAL A 12 17.16 -26.83 30.77
CA VAL A 12 16.04 -25.90 31.06
C VAL A 12 16.46 -24.47 30.81
N LEU A 13 17.74 -24.12 31.04
CA LEU A 13 18.22 -22.76 30.80
C LEU A 13 18.37 -22.44 29.29
N LEU A 14 18.61 -23.46 28.46
CA LEU A 14 18.77 -23.28 27.01
C LEU A 14 17.44 -23.07 26.28
N VAL A 15 16.34 -23.60 26.81
CA VAL A 15 15.01 -23.45 26.22
C VAL A 15 14.41 -22.04 26.46
N LEU A 16 14.81 -21.37 27.54
CA LEU A 16 14.30 -20.04 27.90
C LEU A 16 14.92 -18.89 27.10
N VAL A 17 16.04 -19.12 26.41
CA VAL A 17 16.73 -18.08 25.60
C VAL A 17 16.14 -17.97 24.18
N PHE A 18 15.36 -18.97 23.71
CA PHE A 18 14.81 -18.97 22.34
C PHE A 18 13.46 -18.29 22.17
N VAL A 19 12.82 -17.79 23.23
CA VAL A 19 11.49 -17.16 23.17
C VAL A 19 11.55 -15.63 22.98
N GLY A 20 12.72 -15.05 22.88
CA GLY A 20 12.92 -13.60 22.95
C GLY A 20 13.09 -12.83 21.62
N LEU A 21 13.08 -13.48 20.45
CA LEU A 21 13.18 -12.77 19.16
C LEU A 21 11.88 -12.91 18.34
N ALA A 22 10.78 -12.42 18.90
CA ALA A 22 9.67 -11.99 18.05
C ALA A 22 10.14 -10.74 17.32
N GLY A 23 10.81 -10.92 16.19
CA GLY A 23 11.21 -9.82 15.31
C GLY A 23 9.96 -9.05 14.91
N VAL A 24 9.91 -7.77 15.22
CA VAL A 24 8.91 -6.87 14.63
C VAL A 24 9.18 -6.90 13.13
N ALA A 25 8.33 -7.58 12.38
CA ALA A 25 8.37 -7.56 10.92
C ALA A 25 8.00 -6.14 10.49
N ILE A 26 9.00 -5.28 10.33
CA ILE A 26 8.83 -3.98 9.67
C ILE A 26 8.60 -4.33 8.20
N SER A 27 7.34 -4.25 7.76
CA SER A 27 7.00 -4.37 6.36
C SER A 27 7.68 -3.23 5.61
N ALA A 28 8.61 -3.57 4.71
CA ALA A 28 9.24 -2.56 3.86
C ALA A 28 8.18 -1.87 3.00
N PRO A 29 8.28 -0.54 2.78
CA PRO A 29 7.34 0.16 1.93
C PRO A 29 7.39 -0.41 0.51
N VAL A 30 6.22 -0.67 -0.05
CA VAL A 30 6.07 -1.17 -1.42
C VAL A 30 5.92 0.01 -2.37
N THR A 31 6.51 -0.07 -3.55
CA THR A 31 6.30 0.91 -4.62
C THR A 31 5.34 0.34 -5.66
N VAL A 32 4.27 1.06 -5.94
CA VAL A 32 3.28 0.75 -6.97
C VAL A 32 3.35 1.78 -8.09
N LYS A 33 3.08 1.32 -9.33
CA LYS A 33 3.07 2.17 -10.52
C LYS A 33 1.71 2.06 -11.19
N GLY A 34 1.15 3.19 -11.61
CA GLY A 34 -0.14 3.20 -12.27
C GLY A 34 -0.63 4.61 -12.58
N TYR A 35 -1.83 4.70 -13.13
CA TYR A 35 -2.48 5.97 -13.44
C TYR A 35 -3.40 6.40 -12.31
N VAL A 36 -3.40 7.70 -12.01
CA VAL A 36 -4.34 8.32 -11.09
C VAL A 36 -5.59 8.70 -11.86
N LEU A 37 -6.72 8.07 -11.53
CA LEU A 37 -8.00 8.32 -12.17
C LEU A 37 -9.17 8.07 -11.21
N ASP A 38 -10.36 8.46 -11.67
CA ASP A 38 -11.61 8.19 -10.96
C ASP A 38 -11.87 6.68 -10.81
N SER A 39 -12.38 6.29 -9.65
CA SER A 39 -12.62 4.87 -9.34
C SER A 39 -13.62 4.21 -10.30
N ALA A 40 -14.69 4.89 -10.68
CA ALA A 40 -15.64 4.35 -11.64
C ALA A 40 -15.00 4.17 -13.03
N CYS A 41 -14.17 5.12 -13.46
CA CYS A 41 -13.41 5.00 -14.70
C CYS A 41 -12.41 3.83 -14.66
N ALA A 42 -11.78 3.58 -13.52
CA ALA A 42 -10.87 2.44 -13.35
C ALA A 42 -11.57 1.09 -13.62
N PHE A 43 -12.83 0.97 -13.23
CA PHE A 43 -13.62 -0.25 -13.49
C PHE A 43 -14.23 -0.31 -14.89
N THR A 44 -14.69 0.82 -15.42
CA THR A 44 -15.54 0.81 -16.61
C THR A 44 -14.80 1.11 -17.92
N LYS A 45 -13.66 1.79 -17.86
CA LYS A 45 -12.91 2.22 -19.04
C LYS A 45 -11.55 1.56 -19.19
N GLY A 46 -10.97 1.06 -18.10
CA GLY A 46 -9.64 0.47 -18.13
C GLY A 46 -8.55 1.45 -18.61
N LEU A 47 -7.45 0.92 -19.15
CA LEU A 47 -6.31 1.70 -19.63
C LEU A 47 -6.20 1.77 -21.15
N ASP A 48 -7.18 1.27 -21.90
CA ASP A 48 -7.15 1.25 -23.38
C ASP A 48 -7.11 2.65 -23.98
N LYS A 49 -7.62 3.63 -23.23
CA LYS A 49 -7.54 5.05 -23.57
C LYS A 49 -7.09 5.84 -22.35
N PRO A 50 -6.01 6.63 -22.44
CA PRO A 50 -5.60 7.49 -21.35
C PRO A 50 -6.75 8.42 -20.93
N ILE A 51 -7.00 8.46 -19.63
CA ILE A 51 -7.95 9.41 -19.05
C ILE A 51 -7.28 10.79 -19.05
N SER A 52 -7.96 11.81 -19.57
CA SER A 52 -7.40 13.17 -19.55
C SER A 52 -7.34 13.72 -18.12
N ARG A 53 -6.41 14.62 -17.89
CA ARG A 53 -6.28 15.33 -16.62
C ARG A 53 -7.59 16.04 -16.24
N GLU A 54 -8.21 16.70 -17.23
CA GLU A 54 -9.47 17.45 -17.05
C GLU A 54 -10.59 16.51 -16.60
N CYS A 55 -10.71 15.35 -17.23
CA CYS A 55 -11.72 14.35 -16.86
C CYS A 55 -11.51 13.85 -15.43
N ALA A 56 -10.29 13.42 -15.08
CA ALA A 56 -9.97 12.92 -13.75
C ALA A 56 -10.17 14.01 -12.66
N THR A 57 -9.77 15.23 -12.95
CA THR A 57 -9.95 16.38 -12.05
C THR A 57 -11.43 16.72 -11.85
N SER A 58 -12.21 16.74 -12.92
CA SER A 58 -13.66 17.02 -12.84
C SER A 58 -14.40 15.97 -12.02
N CYS A 59 -14.08 14.69 -12.21
CA CYS A 59 -14.68 13.61 -11.40
C CYS A 59 -14.32 13.75 -9.92
N ALA A 60 -13.05 14.04 -9.61
CA ALA A 60 -12.59 14.23 -8.23
C ALA A 60 -13.27 15.43 -7.56
N ASN A 61 -13.44 16.54 -8.28
CA ASN A 61 -14.14 17.74 -7.80
C ASN A 61 -15.65 17.50 -7.59
N ALA A 62 -16.24 16.56 -8.34
CA ALA A 62 -17.61 16.11 -8.14
C ALA A 62 -17.76 15.13 -6.97
N GLY A 63 -16.69 14.77 -6.26
CA GLY A 63 -16.69 13.92 -5.09
C GLY A 63 -16.32 12.45 -5.35
N SER A 64 -15.97 12.08 -6.58
CA SER A 64 -15.49 10.74 -6.87
C SER A 64 -14.13 10.49 -6.23
N GLN A 65 -13.92 9.27 -5.74
CA GLN A 65 -12.63 8.88 -5.18
C GLN A 65 -11.62 8.59 -6.27
N LEU A 66 -10.45 9.21 -6.18
CA LEU A 66 -9.30 8.87 -7.02
C LEU A 66 -8.62 7.59 -6.51
N VAL A 67 -8.20 6.77 -7.46
CA VAL A 67 -7.46 5.52 -7.24
C VAL A 67 -6.21 5.48 -8.12
N ILE A 68 -5.34 4.50 -7.88
CA ILE A 68 -4.20 4.22 -8.76
C ILE A 68 -4.50 2.90 -9.47
N LEU A 69 -4.62 2.93 -10.80
CA LEU A 69 -4.83 1.76 -11.64
C LEU A 69 -3.50 1.34 -12.26
N ALA A 70 -3.00 0.17 -11.87
CA ALA A 70 -1.79 -0.40 -12.43
C ALA A 70 -2.01 -1.07 -13.80
N GLU A 71 -0.93 -1.29 -14.53
CA GLU A 71 -0.98 -1.91 -15.87
C GLU A 71 -1.50 -3.35 -15.85
N ASP A 72 -1.36 -4.05 -14.73
CA ASP A 72 -1.90 -5.40 -14.53
C ASP A 72 -3.39 -5.41 -14.15
N GLY A 73 -4.04 -4.24 -14.12
CA GLY A 73 -5.44 -4.08 -13.75
C GLY A 73 -5.69 -3.98 -12.24
N THR A 74 -4.65 -4.06 -11.41
CA THR A 74 -4.82 -3.88 -9.96
C THR A 74 -5.23 -2.46 -9.64
N ILE A 75 -6.33 -2.30 -8.89
CA ILE A 75 -6.80 -1.02 -8.39
C ILE A 75 -6.31 -0.87 -6.95
N TYR A 76 -5.47 0.14 -6.72
CA TYR A 76 -5.01 0.52 -5.39
C TYR A 76 -5.88 1.64 -4.84
N TRP A 77 -6.55 1.37 -3.72
CA TRP A 77 -7.42 2.30 -3.01
C TRP A 77 -6.62 3.09 -1.99
N PRO A 78 -6.40 4.41 -2.20
CA PRO A 78 -5.72 5.21 -1.20
C PRO A 78 -6.58 5.36 0.05
N ILE A 79 -5.98 5.07 1.20
CA ILE A 79 -6.62 5.21 2.51
C ILE A 79 -5.72 6.00 3.46
N ALA A 80 -6.31 6.56 4.52
CA ALA A 80 -5.53 7.10 5.64
C ALA A 80 -4.99 5.96 6.51
N GLY A 81 -3.83 6.17 7.12
CA GLY A 81 -3.23 5.21 8.05
C GLY A 81 -3.88 5.18 9.44
N ALA A 82 -4.88 6.03 9.68
CA ALA A 82 -5.58 6.16 10.95
C ALA A 82 -7.08 6.23 10.75
N THR A 83 -7.84 5.97 11.82
CA THR A 83 -9.30 6.10 11.85
C THR A 83 -9.72 7.27 12.74
N PRO A 84 -10.77 8.04 12.34
CA PRO A 84 -11.52 7.92 11.08
C PRO A 84 -10.64 8.23 9.85
N SER A 85 -10.88 7.48 8.74
CA SER A 85 -10.13 7.71 7.51
C SER A 85 -10.58 9.01 6.84
N SER A 86 -9.64 9.91 6.58
CA SER A 86 -9.87 11.10 5.76
C SER A 86 -9.77 10.75 4.27
N GLY A 87 -10.51 11.48 3.41
CA GLY A 87 -10.41 11.36 1.97
C GLY A 87 -8.99 11.64 1.47
N GLN A 88 -8.51 10.85 0.50
CA GLN A 88 -7.14 10.96 -0.01
C GLN A 88 -7.05 11.72 -1.34
N ASN A 89 -8.17 12.19 -1.89
CA ASN A 89 -8.20 12.97 -3.13
C ASN A 89 -7.23 14.17 -3.13
N PRO A 90 -7.10 14.97 -2.05
CA PRO A 90 -6.14 16.09 -2.05
C PRO A 90 -4.69 15.67 -2.33
N LYS A 91 -4.29 14.47 -1.90
CA LYS A 91 -2.94 13.93 -2.15
C LYS A 91 -2.75 13.49 -3.60
N LEU A 92 -3.80 12.99 -4.26
CA LEU A 92 -3.77 12.45 -5.61
C LEU A 92 -4.12 13.47 -6.69
N LEU A 93 -4.90 14.49 -6.36
CA LEU A 93 -5.41 15.48 -7.33
C LEU A 93 -4.32 16.17 -8.17
N PRO A 94 -3.14 16.51 -7.63
CA PRO A 94 -2.04 17.04 -8.43
C PRO A 94 -1.57 16.12 -9.55
N PHE A 95 -1.82 14.81 -9.41
CA PHE A 95 -1.41 13.75 -10.34
C PHE A 95 -2.56 13.19 -11.17
N ALA A 96 -3.74 13.81 -11.12
CA ALA A 96 -4.92 13.34 -11.85
C ALA A 96 -4.62 13.17 -13.35
N GLY A 97 -4.95 12.01 -13.92
CA GLY A 97 -4.69 11.67 -15.31
C GLY A 97 -3.22 11.35 -15.63
N GLN A 98 -2.34 11.29 -14.65
CA GLN A 98 -0.92 11.01 -14.85
C GLN A 98 -0.53 9.62 -14.35
N LYS A 99 0.52 9.08 -14.96
CA LYS A 99 1.22 7.90 -14.45
C LYS A 99 2.13 8.29 -13.30
N VAL A 100 2.02 7.55 -12.20
CA VAL A 100 2.74 7.84 -10.96
C VAL A 100 3.51 6.63 -10.44
N MET A 101 4.47 6.91 -9.58
CA MET A 101 5.01 5.97 -8.61
C MET A 101 4.58 6.39 -7.22
N ALA A 102 3.92 5.49 -6.49
CA ALA A 102 3.53 5.71 -5.11
C ALA A 102 4.15 4.64 -4.22
N SER A 103 4.78 5.05 -3.14
CA SER A 103 5.31 4.16 -2.13
C SER A 103 4.53 4.28 -0.83
N GLY A 104 4.40 3.16 -0.13
CA GLY A 104 3.65 3.13 1.12
C GLY A 104 3.35 1.70 1.59
N THR A 105 2.42 1.59 2.50
CA THR A 105 2.00 0.31 3.08
C THR A 105 0.77 -0.22 2.38
N LEU A 106 0.81 -1.49 1.93
CA LEU A 106 -0.33 -2.16 1.30
C LEU A 106 -1.13 -2.98 2.31
N TYR A 107 -2.44 -2.94 2.13
CA TYR A 107 -3.40 -3.77 2.85
C TYR A 107 -4.29 -4.51 1.84
N LYS A 108 -4.45 -5.83 2.03
CA LYS A 108 -5.30 -6.66 1.17
C LYS A 108 -6.42 -7.29 1.99
N ARG A 109 -7.65 -7.18 1.51
CA ARG A 109 -8.80 -7.82 2.13
C ARG A 109 -9.93 -8.02 1.11
N GLY A 110 -10.51 -9.22 1.09
CA GLY A 110 -11.70 -9.51 0.29
C GLY A 110 -11.54 -9.19 -1.20
N GLY A 111 -10.36 -9.43 -1.79
CA GLY A 111 -10.06 -9.10 -3.19
C GLY A 111 -9.70 -7.63 -3.44
N SER A 112 -9.83 -6.76 -2.44
CA SER A 112 -9.45 -5.35 -2.56
C SER A 112 -8.02 -5.11 -2.08
N THR A 113 -7.33 -4.15 -2.71
CA THR A 113 -6.00 -3.72 -2.32
C THR A 113 -6.01 -2.24 -1.98
N ALA A 114 -5.70 -1.91 -0.74
CA ALA A 114 -5.58 -0.52 -0.28
C ALA A 114 -4.12 -0.13 -0.07
N ILE A 115 -3.83 1.17 -0.17
CA ILE A 115 -2.50 1.74 0.05
C ILE A 115 -2.58 2.94 0.98
N VAL A 116 -1.76 2.95 2.02
CA VAL A 116 -1.42 4.16 2.76
C VAL A 116 -0.20 4.77 2.09
N ILE A 117 -0.38 5.89 1.40
CA ILE A 117 0.67 6.52 0.59
C ILE A 117 1.56 7.38 1.48
N ASP A 118 2.84 7.02 1.55
CA ASP A 118 3.88 7.82 2.20
C ASP A 118 4.47 8.86 1.24
N LYS A 119 4.71 8.44 -0.02
CA LYS A 119 5.24 9.29 -1.08
C LYS A 119 4.55 8.99 -2.40
N ILE A 120 4.28 10.03 -3.18
CA ILE A 120 3.78 9.91 -4.56
C ILE A 120 4.50 10.92 -5.45
N GLU A 121 4.86 10.50 -6.64
CA GLU A 121 5.53 11.33 -7.64
C GLU A 121 5.09 10.93 -9.05
N ALA A 122 5.09 11.90 -9.97
CA ALA A 122 4.83 11.62 -11.37
C ALA A 122 5.92 10.70 -11.93
N GLN A 123 5.54 9.68 -12.70
CA GLN A 123 6.48 8.82 -13.38
C GLN A 123 7.04 9.55 -14.60
N THR A 124 8.31 9.95 -14.52
CA THR A 124 9.04 10.50 -15.65
C THR A 124 9.70 9.39 -16.48
N ALA A 125 10.13 9.69 -17.70
CA ALA A 125 10.84 8.72 -18.55
C ALA A 125 12.12 8.16 -17.90
N ALA A 126 12.74 8.89 -16.97
CA ALA A 126 13.92 8.47 -16.21
C ALA A 126 13.61 7.40 -15.13
N ASN A 127 12.35 7.20 -14.77
CA ASN A 127 11.91 6.29 -13.70
C ASN A 127 11.23 5.03 -14.25
N LYS A 128 11.51 4.66 -15.51
CA LYS A 128 11.01 3.43 -16.13
C LYS A 128 11.72 2.18 -15.66
#